data_f317b3cf07a15a24ed6df916af34ea63
#
_entry.id   f317b3cf07a15a24ed6df916af34ea63
#
_cell.length_a   1.000
_cell.length_b   1.000
_cell.length_c   1.000
_cell.angle_alpha   90.00
_cell.angle_beta   90.00
_cell.angle_gamma   90.00
#
_symmetry.space_group_name_H-M   'P 1'
#
loop_
_entity.id
_entity.type
_entity.pdbx_description
1 polymer ?
#
loop_
_entity_poly.entity_id
_entity_poly.type
_entity_poly.pdbx_seq_one_letter_code
_entity_poly.pdbx_strand_id
1 'polypeptide(L)'
;MRYLTGMFQVNPHFLFNALNTISWVCRENPEEARELLLTLADYFRYNLNYDAYMVPLREELEHVKDYLQIEKARFEEKLQVTYDVPEKMEILVPTFILQPLVENAVRYGIDRTGCRYVYIGITEEADAYRVEISDHGKGFPEEVLEKIAKDEPVGSSIGLQNVHKRMKSVYGEERGLQIQSTPKGSTVKLYFYKGVKEA
;
A
#
# COMPACT_ATOMS: atom_id res chain seq x y z
N MET A 1 1.46 -26.25 -4.44
CA MET A 1 0.63 -25.97 -3.24
C MET A 1 1.51 -25.55 -2.06
N ARG A 2 2.33 -24.48 -2.19
CA ARG A 2 3.30 -24.06 -1.15
C ARG A 2 3.62 -22.55 -1.12
N TYR A 3 2.79 -21.71 -1.76
CA TYR A 3 3.04 -20.25 -1.85
C TYR A 3 2.07 -19.39 -1.04
N LEU A 4 1.11 -19.98 -0.32
CA LEU A 4 0.06 -19.23 0.38
C LEU A 4 0.36 -18.91 1.86
N THR A 5 1.42 -19.48 2.45
CA THR A 5 1.69 -19.34 3.89
C THR A 5 2.37 -18.03 4.31
N GLY A 6 2.71 -17.15 3.37
CA GLY A 6 3.37 -15.86 3.65
C GLY A 6 2.50 -14.63 3.48
N MET A 7 1.27 -14.76 2.98
CA MET A 7 0.44 -13.62 2.58
C MET A 7 -0.51 -13.07 3.66
N PHE A 8 -0.74 -13.82 4.73
CA PHE A 8 -1.70 -13.47 5.79
C PHE A 8 -1.03 -13.03 7.08
N GLN A 9 0.04 -12.26 7.03
CA GLN A 9 0.54 -11.63 8.24
C GLN A 9 -0.21 -10.32 8.48
N VAL A 10 -1.34 -10.44 9.22
CA VAL A 10 -1.88 -9.29 9.96
C VAL A 10 -0.70 -8.67 10.71
N ASN A 11 -0.37 -7.42 10.41
CA ASN A 11 0.69 -6.71 11.11
C ASN A 11 0.25 -6.49 12.58
N PRO A 12 0.81 -7.25 13.57
CA PRO A 12 0.33 -7.15 14.95
C PRO A 12 0.51 -5.75 15.52
N HIS A 13 1.57 -5.06 15.08
CA HIS A 13 1.86 -3.71 15.51
C HIS A 13 0.80 -2.71 15.02
N PHE A 14 0.31 -2.86 13.78
CA PHE A 14 -0.80 -2.06 13.27
C PHE A 14 -2.06 -2.31 14.10
N LEU A 15 -2.41 -3.57 14.36
CA LEU A 15 -3.59 -3.91 15.16
C LEU A 15 -3.55 -3.29 16.56
N PHE A 16 -2.43 -3.44 17.28
CA PHE A 16 -2.28 -2.83 18.61
C PHE A 16 -2.41 -1.31 18.58
N ASN A 17 -1.81 -0.66 17.60
CA ASN A 17 -1.90 0.77 17.45
C ASN A 17 -3.33 1.23 17.12
N ALA A 18 -4.01 0.55 16.20
CA ALA A 18 -5.41 0.83 15.85
C ALA A 18 -6.32 0.74 17.08
N LEU A 19 -6.23 -0.36 17.85
CA LEU A 19 -7.04 -0.55 19.06
C LEU A 19 -6.75 0.52 20.14
N ASN A 20 -5.48 0.90 20.33
CA ASN A 20 -5.12 1.95 21.27
C ASN A 20 -5.67 3.32 20.83
N THR A 21 -5.56 3.65 19.54
CA THR A 21 -6.12 4.88 18.97
C THR A 21 -7.63 4.93 19.15
N ILE A 22 -8.35 3.86 18.79
CA ILE A 22 -9.80 3.77 18.93
C ILE A 22 -10.20 3.89 20.41
N SER A 23 -9.48 3.23 21.33
CA SER A 23 -9.74 3.34 22.77
C SER A 23 -9.58 4.77 23.30
N TRP A 24 -8.65 5.54 22.76
CA TRP A 24 -8.49 6.96 23.08
C TRP A 24 -9.64 7.78 22.49
N VAL A 25 -9.95 7.60 21.19
CA VAL A 25 -11.04 8.31 20.50
C VAL A 25 -12.40 8.04 21.15
N CYS A 26 -12.63 6.87 21.73
CA CYS A 26 -13.88 6.55 22.46
C CYS A 26 -14.22 7.56 23.57
N ARG A 27 -13.24 8.23 24.15
CA ARG A 27 -13.45 9.22 25.22
C ARG A 27 -13.82 10.60 24.70
N GLU A 28 -13.29 10.96 23.53
CA GLU A 28 -13.40 12.27 22.93
C GLU A 28 -14.60 12.32 21.96
N ASN A 29 -14.72 11.31 21.10
CA ASN A 29 -15.73 11.22 20.05
C ASN A 29 -16.18 9.75 19.85
N PRO A 30 -17.18 9.27 20.62
CA PRO A 30 -17.67 7.90 20.53
C PRO A 30 -18.20 7.51 19.14
N GLU A 31 -18.75 8.44 18.38
CA GLU A 31 -19.26 8.14 17.04
C GLU A 31 -18.12 7.89 16.05
N GLU A 32 -17.07 8.69 16.07
CA GLU A 32 -15.86 8.47 15.29
C GLU A 32 -15.19 7.15 15.67
N ALA A 33 -15.13 6.83 16.97
CA ALA A 33 -14.60 5.54 17.42
C ALA A 33 -15.40 4.36 16.86
N ARG A 34 -16.73 4.49 16.77
CA ARG A 34 -17.60 3.48 16.15
C ARG A 34 -17.28 3.31 14.65
N GLU A 35 -17.10 4.42 13.92
CA GLU A 35 -16.71 4.39 12.51
C GLU A 35 -15.35 3.72 12.32
N LEU A 36 -14.35 4.06 13.13
CA LEU A 36 -13.03 3.44 13.07
C LEU A 36 -13.06 1.94 13.38
N LEU A 37 -13.94 1.48 14.29
CA LEU A 37 -14.14 0.05 14.55
C LEU A 37 -14.73 -0.67 13.34
N LEU A 38 -15.68 -0.06 12.63
CA LEU A 38 -16.24 -0.63 11.40
C LEU A 38 -15.19 -0.69 10.29
N THR A 39 -14.43 0.39 10.09
CA THR A 39 -13.31 0.44 9.15
C THR A 39 -12.27 -0.64 9.46
N LEU A 40 -11.92 -0.83 10.74
CA LEU A 40 -10.99 -1.88 11.16
C LEU A 40 -11.54 -3.28 10.86
N ALA A 41 -12.85 -3.49 11.07
CA ALA A 41 -13.50 -4.76 10.74
C ALA A 41 -13.49 -5.03 9.23
N ASP A 42 -13.73 -4.01 8.38
CA ASP A 42 -13.68 -4.15 6.93
C ASP A 42 -12.25 -4.42 6.43
N TYR A 43 -11.26 -3.69 6.98
CA TYR A 43 -9.85 -3.96 6.75
C TYR A 43 -9.47 -5.43 7.04
N PHE A 44 -9.88 -5.97 8.19
CA PHE A 44 -9.61 -7.38 8.52
C PHE A 44 -10.42 -8.35 7.69
N ARG A 45 -11.66 -8.03 7.33
CA ARG A 45 -12.48 -8.88 6.45
C ARG A 45 -11.83 -9.06 5.10
N TYR A 46 -11.26 -8.00 4.53
CA TYR A 46 -10.46 -8.08 3.30
C TYR A 46 -9.27 -9.02 3.49
N ASN A 47 -8.50 -8.86 4.55
CA ASN A 47 -7.31 -9.68 4.82
C ASN A 47 -7.63 -11.18 5.03
N LEU A 48 -8.82 -11.53 5.55
CA LEU A 48 -9.18 -12.90 5.91
C LEU A 48 -9.94 -13.65 4.81
N ASN A 49 -10.68 -12.95 3.94
CA ASN A 49 -11.62 -13.56 3.02
C ASN A 49 -11.15 -13.61 1.56
N TYR A 50 -9.98 -13.06 1.25
CA TYR A 50 -9.49 -13.05 -0.13
C TYR A 50 -8.61 -14.26 -0.45
N ASP A 51 -9.25 -15.30 -1.02
CA ASP A 51 -8.56 -16.43 -1.64
C ASP A 51 -8.22 -16.17 -3.13
N ALA A 52 -8.76 -15.08 -3.70
CA ALA A 52 -8.54 -14.72 -5.09
C ALA A 52 -7.13 -14.17 -5.32
N TYR A 53 -6.47 -14.64 -6.37
CA TYR A 53 -5.16 -14.17 -6.77
C TYR A 53 -5.20 -12.76 -7.39
N MET A 54 -6.32 -12.43 -8.07
CA MET A 54 -6.57 -11.17 -8.75
C MET A 54 -7.87 -10.55 -8.25
N VAL A 55 -7.89 -9.24 -8.06
CA VAL A 55 -9.05 -8.47 -7.59
C VAL A 55 -9.18 -7.17 -8.39
N PRO A 56 -10.37 -6.55 -8.44
CA PRO A 56 -10.51 -5.22 -9.01
C PRO A 56 -9.59 -4.21 -8.34
N LEU A 57 -8.90 -3.36 -9.12
CA LEU A 57 -8.01 -2.31 -8.60
C LEU A 57 -8.75 -1.39 -7.61
N ARG A 58 -10.06 -1.19 -7.81
CA ARG A 58 -10.91 -0.44 -6.88
C ARG A 58 -10.93 -1.06 -5.49
N GLU A 59 -10.98 -2.38 -5.38
CA GLU A 59 -11.01 -3.06 -4.07
C GLU A 59 -9.68 -2.94 -3.33
N GLU A 60 -8.54 -3.04 -4.05
CA GLU A 60 -7.21 -2.74 -3.48
C GLU A 60 -7.13 -1.29 -2.98
N LEU A 61 -7.70 -0.34 -3.73
CA LEU A 61 -7.72 1.06 -3.33
C LEU A 61 -8.60 1.30 -2.09
N GLU A 62 -9.79 0.69 -2.01
CA GLU A 62 -10.64 0.81 -0.82
C GLU A 62 -9.96 0.20 0.42
N HIS A 63 -9.34 -0.98 0.27
CA HIS A 63 -8.56 -1.59 1.36
C HIS A 63 -7.42 -0.68 1.87
N VAL A 64 -6.74 0.00 0.97
CA VAL A 64 -5.71 0.99 1.32
C VAL A 64 -6.31 2.23 1.99
N LYS A 65 -7.49 2.68 1.58
CA LYS A 65 -8.20 3.79 2.23
C LYS A 65 -8.60 3.44 3.67
N ASP A 66 -9.08 2.23 3.92
CA ASP A 66 -9.39 1.74 5.27
C ASP A 66 -8.15 1.80 6.19
N TYR A 67 -7.02 1.30 5.70
CA TYR A 67 -5.74 1.40 6.39
C TYR A 67 -5.37 2.86 6.71
N LEU A 68 -5.43 3.73 5.71
CA LEU A 68 -5.06 5.15 5.84
C LEU A 68 -6.01 5.93 6.75
N GLN A 69 -7.30 5.59 6.78
CA GLN A 69 -8.27 6.20 7.69
C GLN A 69 -7.90 5.91 9.15
N ILE A 70 -7.53 4.68 9.47
CA ILE A 70 -7.09 4.27 10.81
C ILE A 70 -5.76 4.96 11.19
N GLU A 71 -4.79 5.00 10.29
CA GLU A 71 -3.51 5.66 10.53
C GLU A 71 -3.69 7.20 10.65
N LYS A 72 -4.65 7.78 9.92
CA LYS A 72 -4.98 9.21 10.02
C LYS A 72 -5.56 9.57 11.39
N ALA A 73 -6.42 8.74 11.95
CA ALA A 73 -6.89 8.91 13.34
C ALA A 73 -5.76 8.83 14.37
N ARG A 74 -4.72 8.04 14.08
CA ARG A 74 -3.54 7.88 14.94
C ARG A 74 -2.56 9.05 14.84
N PHE A 75 -2.30 9.53 13.63
CA PHE A 75 -1.30 10.58 13.38
C PHE A 75 -1.90 11.97 13.29
N GLU A 76 -3.23 12.07 13.23
CA GLU A 76 -4.00 13.33 13.15
C GLU A 76 -3.49 14.20 12.00
N GLU A 77 -3.25 15.50 12.26
CA GLU A 77 -2.76 16.45 11.28
C GLU A 77 -1.36 16.12 10.70
N LYS A 78 -0.63 15.18 11.34
CA LYS A 78 0.69 14.76 10.87
C LYS A 78 0.65 13.74 9.74
N LEU A 79 -0.52 13.22 9.36
CA LEU A 79 -0.68 12.39 8.17
C LEU A 79 -1.60 13.09 7.18
N GLN A 80 -1.04 13.49 6.05
CA GLN A 80 -1.77 14.08 4.94
C GLN A 80 -1.76 13.12 3.76
N VAL A 81 -2.97 12.82 3.27
CA VAL A 81 -3.15 11.89 2.13
C VAL A 81 -3.87 12.62 1.01
N THR A 82 -3.32 12.52 -0.19
CA THR A 82 -3.92 13.07 -1.41
C THR A 82 -4.19 11.95 -2.41
N TYR A 83 -5.38 11.95 -2.97
CA TYR A 83 -5.81 10.99 -4.00
C TYR A 83 -6.05 11.73 -5.32
N ASP A 84 -5.47 11.20 -6.39
CA ASP A 84 -5.75 11.60 -7.77
C ASP A 84 -6.09 10.33 -8.56
N VAL A 85 -7.36 9.95 -8.51
CA VAL A 85 -7.84 8.66 -9.00
C VAL A 85 -9.07 8.85 -9.89
N PRO A 86 -9.19 8.11 -11.01
CA PRO A 86 -10.35 8.19 -11.88
C PRO A 86 -11.58 7.57 -11.21
N GLU A 87 -12.77 8.05 -11.59
CA GLU A 87 -14.04 7.51 -11.07
C GLU A 87 -14.25 6.03 -11.44
N LYS A 88 -13.76 5.61 -12.61
CA LYS A 88 -13.87 4.24 -13.10
C LYS A 88 -12.51 3.61 -13.29
N MET A 89 -12.37 2.40 -12.81
CA MET A 89 -11.18 1.57 -12.94
C MET A 89 -11.63 0.12 -13.20
N GLU A 90 -11.50 -0.31 -14.44
CA GLU A 90 -11.96 -1.64 -14.87
C GLU A 90 -10.75 -2.53 -15.21
N ILE A 91 -9.97 -2.88 -14.18
CA ILE A 91 -8.82 -3.76 -14.30
C ILE A 91 -8.69 -4.65 -13.06
N LEU A 92 -8.28 -5.89 -13.27
CA LEU A 92 -7.88 -6.80 -12.20
C LEU A 92 -6.39 -6.66 -11.92
N VAL A 93 -6.03 -6.67 -10.65
CA VAL A 93 -4.67 -6.57 -10.16
C VAL A 93 -4.40 -7.65 -9.12
N PRO A 94 -3.14 -8.03 -8.87
CA PRO A 94 -2.82 -8.97 -7.81
C PRO A 94 -3.26 -8.45 -6.44
N THR A 95 -3.85 -9.32 -5.61
CA THR A 95 -4.32 -9.01 -4.26
C THR A 95 -3.16 -8.54 -3.37
N PHE A 96 -3.37 -7.58 -2.48
CA PHE A 96 -2.36 -7.00 -1.58
C PHE A 96 -1.15 -6.41 -2.30
N ILE A 97 -1.37 -5.79 -3.48
CA ILE A 97 -0.29 -5.20 -4.26
C ILE A 97 -0.02 -3.74 -3.86
N LEU A 98 -1.04 -2.98 -3.49
CA LEU A 98 -0.90 -1.57 -3.12
C LEU A 98 -0.54 -1.38 -1.63
N GLN A 99 -1.09 -2.19 -0.74
CA GLN A 99 -0.94 -2.04 0.70
C GLN A 99 0.52 -1.95 1.15
N PRO A 100 1.46 -2.84 0.76
CA PRO A 100 2.85 -2.77 1.23
C PRO A 100 3.55 -1.48 0.82
N LEU A 101 3.16 -0.88 -0.29
CA LEU A 101 3.73 0.38 -0.79
C LEU A 101 3.24 1.56 0.04
N VAL A 102 1.95 1.58 0.37
CA VAL A 102 1.35 2.62 1.20
C VAL A 102 1.82 2.52 2.65
N GLU A 103 1.90 1.31 3.21
CA GLU A 103 2.50 1.09 4.54
C GLU A 103 3.94 1.62 4.60
N ASN A 104 4.71 1.39 3.54
CA ASN A 104 6.07 1.90 3.42
C ASN A 104 6.10 3.45 3.39
N ALA A 105 5.23 4.07 2.59
CA ALA A 105 5.12 5.52 2.51
C ALA A 105 4.72 6.14 3.87
N VAL A 106 3.75 5.56 4.59
CA VAL A 106 3.37 6.02 5.93
C VAL A 106 4.50 5.83 6.93
N ARG A 107 5.22 4.71 6.87
CA ARG A 107 6.27 4.37 7.84
C ARG A 107 7.53 5.18 7.67
N TYR A 108 7.99 5.39 6.44
CA TYR A 108 9.29 6.00 6.12
C TYR A 108 9.17 7.39 5.49
N GLY A 109 7.98 7.75 4.99
CA GLY A 109 7.70 9.05 4.38
C GLY A 109 7.60 10.21 5.35
N ILE A 110 8.42 10.21 6.40
CA ILE A 110 8.44 11.24 7.44
C ILE A 110 9.41 12.35 7.02
N ASP A 111 8.91 13.56 6.88
CA ASP A 111 9.70 14.73 6.58
C ASP A 111 10.45 15.26 7.82
N ARG A 112 11.19 16.36 7.65
CA ARG A 112 11.96 17.00 8.73
C ARG A 112 11.10 17.64 9.83
N THR A 113 9.81 17.87 9.57
CA THR A 113 8.85 18.42 10.52
C THR A 113 8.13 17.34 11.33
N GLY A 114 8.32 16.07 10.98
CA GLY A 114 7.63 14.93 11.57
C GLY A 114 6.29 14.62 10.90
N CYS A 115 5.94 15.33 9.81
CA CYS A 115 4.74 15.09 9.03
C CYS A 115 4.96 13.98 7.99
N ARG A 116 3.89 13.32 7.62
CA ARG A 116 3.83 12.28 6.59
C ARG A 116 2.93 12.76 5.47
N TYR A 117 3.44 12.72 4.26
CA TYR A 117 2.68 13.05 3.05
C TYR A 117 2.63 11.81 2.16
N VAL A 118 1.43 11.34 1.88
CA VAL A 118 1.21 10.20 0.99
C VAL A 118 0.35 10.66 -0.17
N TYR A 119 0.87 10.53 -1.37
CA TYR A 119 0.12 10.74 -2.60
C TYR A 119 -0.15 9.40 -3.27
N ILE A 120 -1.39 9.19 -3.70
CA ILE A 120 -1.83 8.01 -4.46
C ILE A 120 -2.48 8.51 -5.74
N GLY A 121 -1.80 8.32 -6.87
CA GLY A 121 -2.27 8.65 -8.20
C GLY A 121 -2.57 7.40 -9.02
N ILE A 122 -3.67 7.39 -9.75
CA ILE A 122 -4.02 6.35 -10.72
C ILE A 122 -4.36 7.02 -12.04
N THR A 123 -3.66 6.65 -13.09
CA THR A 123 -3.86 7.20 -14.43
C THR A 123 -4.14 6.05 -15.39
N GLU A 124 -5.21 6.15 -16.16
CA GLU A 124 -5.45 5.24 -17.27
C GLU A 124 -4.61 5.65 -18.47
N GLU A 125 -3.81 4.72 -18.97
CA GLU A 125 -3.02 4.83 -20.19
C GLU A 125 -3.61 3.93 -21.29
N ALA A 126 -3.06 3.97 -22.50
CA ALA A 126 -3.62 3.22 -23.63
C ALA A 126 -3.71 1.71 -23.36
N ASP A 127 -2.67 1.10 -22.81
CA ASP A 127 -2.52 -0.33 -22.60
C ASP A 127 -2.38 -0.75 -21.12
N ALA A 128 -2.40 0.21 -20.19
CA ALA A 128 -2.20 -0.04 -18.77
C ALA A 128 -2.92 0.97 -17.88
N TYR A 129 -3.05 0.64 -16.60
CA TYR A 129 -3.25 1.61 -15.52
C TYR A 129 -1.92 1.82 -14.80
N ARG A 130 -1.46 3.07 -14.74
CA ARG A 130 -0.31 3.47 -13.95
C ARG A 130 -0.77 3.88 -12.56
N VAL A 131 -0.24 3.21 -11.54
CA VAL A 131 -0.42 3.59 -10.14
C VAL A 131 0.89 4.21 -9.64
N GLU A 132 0.78 5.35 -8.99
CA GLU A 132 1.89 6.09 -8.41
C GLU A 132 1.64 6.31 -6.92
N ILE A 133 2.59 5.92 -6.07
CA ILE A 133 2.58 6.16 -4.63
C ILE A 133 3.83 6.96 -4.29
N SER A 134 3.65 8.16 -3.75
CA SER A 134 4.75 9.06 -3.42
C SER A 134 4.70 9.50 -1.97
N ASP A 135 5.88 9.74 -1.40
CA ASP A 135 6.09 10.27 -0.06
C ASP A 135 7.15 11.39 -0.04
N HIS A 136 7.21 12.14 1.08
CA HIS A 136 8.19 13.21 1.31
C HIS A 136 9.26 12.84 2.34
N GLY A 137 9.55 11.55 2.51
CA GLY A 137 10.56 11.06 3.45
C GLY A 137 12.00 11.26 2.97
N LYS A 138 12.89 10.44 3.51
CA LYS A 138 14.33 10.49 3.19
C LYS A 138 14.69 9.76 1.88
N GLY A 139 13.69 9.14 1.23
CA GLY A 139 13.92 8.24 0.11
C GLY A 139 14.46 6.87 0.56
N PHE A 140 14.72 6.02 -0.42
CA PHE A 140 15.31 4.70 -0.20
C PHE A 140 16.84 4.78 -0.19
N PRO A 141 17.53 4.02 0.67
CA PRO A 141 18.97 3.80 0.56
C PRO A 141 19.33 3.18 -0.80
N GLU A 142 20.45 3.59 -1.39
CA GLU A 142 20.89 3.09 -2.69
C GLU A 142 21.06 1.56 -2.70
N GLU A 143 21.59 0.99 -1.62
CA GLU A 143 21.72 -0.45 -1.43
C GLU A 143 20.36 -1.19 -1.56
N VAL A 144 19.27 -0.58 -1.06
CA VAL A 144 17.91 -1.17 -1.16
C VAL A 144 17.44 -1.17 -2.61
N LEU A 145 17.67 -0.07 -3.35
CA LEU A 145 17.31 0.04 -4.77
C LEU A 145 18.08 -0.96 -5.62
N GLU A 146 19.39 -1.09 -5.40
CA GLU A 146 20.23 -2.07 -6.11
C GLU A 146 19.79 -3.51 -5.85
N LYS A 147 19.48 -3.87 -4.60
CA LYS A 147 19.00 -5.21 -4.25
C LYS A 147 17.64 -5.53 -4.89
N ILE A 148 16.70 -4.56 -4.90
CA ILE A 148 15.41 -4.73 -5.59
C ILE A 148 15.65 -4.96 -7.08
N ALA A 149 16.50 -4.16 -7.72
CA ALA A 149 16.81 -4.26 -9.15
C ALA A 149 17.47 -5.60 -9.52
N LYS A 150 18.23 -6.21 -8.61
CA LYS A 150 18.91 -7.50 -8.78
C LYS A 150 18.09 -8.70 -8.28
N ASP A 151 16.85 -8.50 -7.84
CA ASP A 151 16.03 -9.52 -7.16
C ASP A 151 16.68 -10.15 -5.90
N GLU A 152 17.65 -9.45 -5.29
CA GLU A 152 18.35 -9.89 -4.09
C GLU A 152 17.53 -9.64 -2.82
N PRO A 153 17.67 -10.46 -1.76
CA PRO A 153 16.90 -10.27 -0.52
C PRO A 153 17.17 -8.90 0.14
N VAL A 154 16.10 -8.18 0.42
CA VAL A 154 16.13 -6.88 1.10
C VAL A 154 15.55 -7.02 2.50
N GLY A 155 16.38 -7.08 3.54
CA GLY A 155 16.01 -7.43 4.91
C GLY A 155 14.77 -6.72 5.45
N SER A 156 14.77 -5.39 5.60
CA SER A 156 13.63 -4.63 6.16
C SER A 156 12.55 -4.25 5.16
N SER A 157 12.78 -4.44 3.85
CA SER A 157 11.87 -4.05 2.76
C SER A 157 11.25 -5.25 2.03
N ILE A 158 10.97 -6.32 2.77
CA ILE A 158 10.37 -7.57 2.25
C ILE A 158 9.09 -7.30 1.46
N GLY A 159 8.26 -6.37 1.94
CA GLY A 159 7.01 -6.00 1.27
C GLY A 159 7.22 -5.46 -0.15
N LEU A 160 8.16 -4.53 -0.33
CA LEU A 160 8.50 -3.97 -1.64
C LEU A 160 9.02 -5.04 -2.60
N GLN A 161 9.91 -5.89 -2.11
CA GLN A 161 10.50 -6.96 -2.91
C GLN A 161 9.43 -7.99 -3.34
N ASN A 162 8.50 -8.33 -2.45
CA ASN A 162 7.40 -9.23 -2.78
C ASN A 162 6.50 -8.62 -3.87
N VAL A 163 6.20 -7.33 -3.78
CA VAL A 163 5.45 -6.61 -4.82
C VAL A 163 6.23 -6.63 -6.13
N HIS A 164 7.54 -6.31 -6.12
CA HIS A 164 8.38 -6.32 -7.32
C HIS A 164 8.36 -7.67 -8.02
N LYS A 165 8.62 -8.75 -7.30
CA LYS A 165 8.61 -10.13 -7.83
C LYS A 165 7.23 -10.54 -8.33
N ARG A 166 6.17 -10.13 -7.63
CA ARG A 166 4.80 -10.44 -8.04
C ARG A 166 4.41 -9.74 -9.33
N MET A 167 4.80 -8.47 -9.49
CA MET A 167 4.61 -7.74 -10.75
C MET A 167 5.31 -8.44 -11.91
N LYS A 168 6.57 -8.84 -11.74
CA LYS A 168 7.33 -9.59 -12.75
C LYS A 168 6.67 -10.92 -13.08
N SER A 169 6.21 -11.67 -12.07
CA SER A 169 5.54 -12.96 -12.26
C SER A 169 4.24 -12.85 -13.06
N VAL A 170 3.47 -11.78 -12.87
CA VAL A 170 2.16 -11.60 -13.53
C VAL A 170 2.31 -10.95 -14.90
N TYR A 171 3.17 -9.94 -15.01
CA TYR A 171 3.23 -9.09 -16.19
C TYR A 171 4.49 -9.29 -17.04
N GLY A 172 5.48 -10.07 -16.58
CA GLY A 172 6.73 -10.36 -17.26
C GLY A 172 7.96 -9.77 -16.59
N GLU A 173 9.12 -10.37 -16.82
CA GLU A 173 10.39 -10.07 -16.12
C GLU A 173 10.83 -8.60 -16.17
N GLU A 174 10.50 -7.87 -17.23
CA GLU A 174 10.83 -6.45 -17.41
C GLU A 174 9.86 -5.50 -16.70
N ARG A 175 8.78 -6.04 -16.07
CA ARG A 175 7.64 -5.24 -15.58
C ARG A 175 7.52 -5.21 -14.05
N GLY A 176 8.65 -5.06 -13.38
CA GLY A 176 8.70 -4.85 -11.94
C GLY A 176 8.34 -3.42 -11.52
N LEU A 177 8.56 -3.11 -10.24
CA LEU A 177 8.41 -1.76 -9.71
C LEU A 177 9.40 -0.80 -10.35
N GLN A 178 8.95 0.42 -10.63
CA GLN A 178 9.81 1.55 -10.95
C GLN A 178 9.89 2.46 -9.73
N ILE A 179 11.10 2.65 -9.21
CA ILE A 179 11.32 3.43 -7.99
C ILE A 179 12.19 4.63 -8.32
N GLN A 180 11.70 5.82 -8.01
CA GLN A 180 12.46 7.06 -8.02
C GLN A 180 12.66 7.49 -6.56
N SER A 181 13.89 7.77 -6.18
CA SER A 181 14.24 8.12 -4.80
C SER A 181 15.17 9.31 -4.77
N THR A 182 14.90 10.24 -3.86
CA THR A 182 15.70 11.41 -3.59
C THR A 182 15.76 11.65 -2.09
N PRO A 183 16.69 12.48 -1.58
CA PRO A 183 16.70 12.88 -0.17
C PRO A 183 15.46 13.67 0.29
N LYS A 184 14.50 13.94 -0.59
CA LYS A 184 13.27 14.69 -0.32
C LYS A 184 12.00 13.84 -0.49
N GLY A 185 12.14 12.54 -0.69
CA GLY A 185 11.03 11.62 -0.84
C GLY A 185 11.26 10.55 -1.89
N SER A 186 10.30 9.66 -1.98
CA SER A 186 10.29 8.59 -2.98
C SER A 186 8.98 8.51 -3.74
N THR A 187 9.06 7.95 -4.93
CA THR A 187 7.92 7.63 -5.78
C THR A 187 8.08 6.22 -6.30
N VAL A 188 7.06 5.41 -6.05
CA VAL A 188 6.96 4.04 -6.57
C VAL A 188 5.86 3.98 -7.61
N LYS A 189 6.16 3.46 -8.80
CA LYS A 189 5.21 3.30 -9.91
C LYS A 189 5.03 1.83 -10.24
N LEU A 190 3.77 1.46 -10.49
CA LEU A 190 3.35 0.16 -11.00
C LEU A 190 2.55 0.37 -12.28
N TYR A 191 2.64 -0.60 -13.20
CA TYR A 191 1.86 -0.62 -14.43
C TYR A 191 1.07 -1.92 -14.51
N PHE A 192 -0.25 -1.81 -14.42
CA PHE A 192 -1.17 -2.92 -14.56
C PHE A 192 -1.67 -2.97 -16.00
N TYR A 193 -1.19 -3.95 -16.76
CA TYR A 193 -1.45 -4.05 -18.20
C TYR A 193 -2.81 -4.66 -18.48
N LYS A 194 -3.56 -4.05 -19.41
CA LYS A 194 -4.86 -4.54 -19.88
C LYS A 194 -4.68 -5.85 -20.66
N GLY A 195 -5.67 -6.75 -20.58
CA GLY A 195 -5.67 -8.00 -21.35
C GLY A 195 -4.79 -9.14 -20.80
N VAL A 196 -4.21 -8.98 -19.61
CA VAL A 196 -3.58 -10.11 -18.89
C VAL A 196 -4.71 -10.99 -18.35
N LYS A 197 -4.80 -12.23 -18.87
CA LYS A 197 -5.75 -13.23 -18.39
C LYS A 197 -5.26 -13.85 -17.09
N GLU A 198 -6.21 -14.23 -16.23
CA GLU A 198 -5.91 -15.07 -15.06
C GLU A 198 -5.13 -16.31 -15.53
N ALA A 199 -3.96 -16.54 -14.90
CA ALA A 199 -3.12 -17.71 -15.15
C ALA A 199 -3.56 -18.88 -14.26
#